data_19e627ddd2694dd1402618b8d5995d5d
#
_entry.id   19e627ddd2694dd1402618b8d5995d5d
#
_cell.length_a   1.000
_cell.length_b   1.000
_cell.length_c   1.000
_cell.angle_alpha   90.00
_cell.angle_beta   90.00
_cell.angle_gamma   90.00
#
_symmetry.space_group_name_H-M   'P 1'
#
loop_
_entity.id
_entity.type
_entity.pdbx_description
1 polymer ?
#
loop_
_entity_poly.entity_id
_entity_poly.type
_entity_poly.pdbx_seq_one_letter_code
_entity_poly.pdbx_strand_id
1 'polypeptide(L)'
;MIALTDDYTLIPRGKDAPEGAALCLRLDNDCMEPWIRRGELLYVSRDETPEELQPGLFYYKGRVLCRQWCEDSAGTLHLLCANPERESDNLSLNRREKTACLCLGRVLLKKRLPMPIY
;
A
#
# COMPACT_ATOMS: atom_id res chain seq x y z
N MET A 1 2.25 16.41 -12.40
CA MET A 1 1.66 15.21 -11.76
C MET A 1 1.39 14.16 -12.82
N ILE A 2 1.66 12.92 -12.50
CA ILE A 2 1.52 11.81 -13.43
C ILE A 2 0.59 10.77 -12.82
N ALA A 3 -0.50 10.45 -13.53
CA ALA A 3 -1.38 9.37 -13.13
C ALA A 3 -0.69 8.04 -13.44
N LEU A 4 -0.48 7.20 -12.41
CA LEU A 4 0.10 5.86 -12.57
C LEU A 4 -0.99 4.86 -12.96
N THR A 5 -2.16 5.02 -12.37
CA THR A 5 -3.38 4.26 -12.64
C THR A 5 -4.54 5.19 -12.32
N ASP A 6 -5.78 4.68 -12.42
CA ASP A 6 -6.95 5.46 -12.01
C ASP A 6 -6.97 5.77 -10.52
N ASP A 7 -6.20 5.02 -9.71
CA ASP A 7 -6.25 5.10 -8.25
C ASP A 7 -5.06 5.85 -7.62
N TYR A 8 -4.03 6.18 -8.39
CA TYR A 8 -2.80 6.76 -7.83
C TYR A 8 -2.23 7.80 -8.77
N THR A 9 -1.86 8.95 -8.20
CA THR A 9 -1.20 10.03 -8.93
C THR A 9 0.16 10.30 -8.32
N LEU A 10 1.21 10.27 -9.13
CA LEU A 10 2.55 10.59 -8.68
C LEU A 10 2.68 12.09 -8.48
N ILE A 11 3.10 12.49 -7.28
CA ILE A 11 3.24 13.89 -6.88
C ILE A 11 4.73 14.19 -6.69
N PRO A 12 5.22 15.34 -7.16
CA PRO A 12 6.58 15.73 -6.84
C PRO A 12 6.77 15.85 -5.33
N ARG A 13 7.88 15.29 -4.83
CA ARG A 13 8.17 15.31 -3.41
C ARG A 13 8.48 16.75 -2.98
N GLY A 14 7.70 17.27 -2.02
CA GLY A 14 7.84 18.62 -1.51
C GLY A 14 8.77 18.70 -0.29
N LYS A 15 8.87 19.91 0.27
CA LYS A 15 9.70 20.18 1.44
C LYS A 15 9.21 19.48 2.70
N ASP A 16 7.90 19.17 2.74
CA ASP A 16 7.28 18.55 3.91
C ASP A 16 7.39 17.02 3.91
N ALA A 17 8.07 16.44 2.93
CA ALA A 17 8.26 15.01 2.87
C ALA A 17 9.06 14.53 4.07
N PRO A 18 8.61 13.46 4.76
CA PRO A 18 9.36 12.91 5.87
C PRO A 18 10.69 12.33 5.41
N GLU A 19 11.63 12.22 6.34
CA GLU A 19 12.92 11.60 6.08
C GLU A 19 12.71 10.16 5.63
N GLY A 20 13.46 9.73 4.63
CA GLY A 20 13.35 8.39 4.06
C GLY A 20 12.32 8.25 2.95
N ALA A 21 11.53 9.29 2.67
CA ALA A 21 10.56 9.25 1.58
C ALA A 21 11.27 9.32 0.23
N ALA A 22 11.05 8.29 -0.60
CA ALA A 22 11.56 8.25 -1.97
C ALA A 22 10.48 8.65 -2.99
N LEU A 23 9.20 8.40 -2.67
CA LEU A 23 8.07 8.70 -3.53
C LEU A 23 6.99 9.40 -2.74
N CYS A 24 6.21 10.22 -3.45
CA CYS A 24 4.97 10.79 -2.94
C CYS A 24 3.87 10.51 -3.94
N LEU A 25 2.76 9.94 -3.47
CA LEU A 25 1.61 9.61 -4.29
C LEU A 25 0.35 10.17 -3.65
N ARG A 26 -0.60 10.59 -4.48
CA ARG A 26 -1.95 10.86 -4.00
C ARG A 26 -2.78 9.59 -4.15
N LEU A 27 -3.44 9.18 -3.07
CA LEU A 27 -4.35 8.05 -3.08
C LEU A 27 -5.72 8.51 -3.60
N ASP A 28 -6.16 7.97 -4.72
CA ASP A 28 -7.40 8.38 -5.38
C ASP A 28 -8.52 7.36 -5.24
N ASN A 29 -8.43 6.47 -4.25
CA ASN A 29 -9.49 5.53 -3.90
C ASN A 29 -9.68 5.47 -2.38
N ASP A 30 -10.65 4.71 -1.92
CA ASP A 30 -11.01 4.60 -0.52
C ASP A 30 -10.61 3.27 0.14
N CYS A 31 -9.74 2.50 -0.49
CA CYS A 31 -9.41 1.15 -0.02
C CYS A 31 -8.74 1.12 1.36
N MET A 32 -8.13 2.22 1.79
CA MET A 32 -7.42 2.30 3.06
C MET A 32 -8.16 3.13 4.11
N GLU A 33 -9.39 3.57 3.83
CA GLU A 33 -10.19 4.28 4.82
C GLU A 33 -10.61 3.35 5.95
N PRO A 34 -10.75 3.86 7.17
CA PRO A 34 -10.68 5.27 7.57
C PRO A 34 -9.27 5.80 7.88
N TRP A 35 -8.24 4.94 7.77
CA TRP A 35 -6.90 5.29 8.23
C TRP A 35 -6.15 6.20 7.27
N ILE A 36 -6.29 5.94 5.98
CA ILE A 36 -5.75 6.80 4.92
C ILE A 36 -6.93 7.11 4.01
N ARG A 37 -7.31 8.37 3.95
CA ARG A 37 -8.49 8.79 3.21
C ARG A 37 -8.16 9.09 1.75
N ARG A 38 -9.16 8.91 0.91
CA ARG A 38 -9.07 9.33 -0.49
C ARG A 38 -8.60 10.78 -0.57
N GLY A 39 -7.62 11.05 -1.43
CA GLY A 39 -7.06 12.38 -1.63
C GLY A 39 -5.84 12.67 -0.77
N GLU A 40 -5.55 11.83 0.24
CA GLU A 40 -4.35 12.01 1.05
C GLU A 40 -3.08 11.65 0.29
N LEU A 41 -1.99 12.30 0.67
CA LEU A 41 -0.66 12.00 0.13
C LEU A 41 -0.05 10.83 0.89
N LEU A 42 0.53 9.90 0.13
CA LEU A 42 1.29 8.78 0.66
C LEU A 42 2.77 9.06 0.43
N TYR A 43 3.57 8.99 1.48
CA TYR A 43 5.01 9.04 1.38
C TYR A 43 5.54 7.62 1.52
N VAL A 44 6.35 7.19 0.56
CA VAL A 44 6.78 5.80 0.43
C VAL A 44 8.30 5.74 0.46
N SER A 45 8.85 4.88 1.31
CA SER A 45 10.28 4.58 1.31
C SER A 45 10.62 3.71 0.09
N ARG A 46 11.90 3.68 -0.28
CA ARG A 46 12.34 2.83 -1.40
C ARG A 46 12.62 1.41 -0.91
N ASP A 47 12.02 0.43 -1.60
CA ASP A 47 12.37 -0.99 -1.48
C ASP A 47 12.31 -1.59 -0.05
N GLU A 48 11.69 -0.91 0.88
CA GLU A 48 11.50 -1.45 2.23
C GLU A 48 10.19 -2.22 2.31
N THR A 49 10.27 -3.43 2.89
CA THR A 49 9.07 -4.21 3.19
C THR A 49 8.38 -3.66 4.42
N PRO A 50 7.05 -3.52 4.42
CA PRO A 50 6.33 -3.07 5.59
C PRO A 50 6.47 -4.07 6.75
N GLU A 51 6.30 -3.60 7.97
CA GLU A 51 6.08 -4.46 9.10
C GLU A 51 4.71 -5.14 8.96
N GLU A 52 4.51 -6.23 9.70
CA GLU A 52 3.26 -6.98 9.64
C GLU A 52 2.05 -6.08 9.88
N LEU A 53 1.04 -6.22 9.02
CA LEU A 53 -0.21 -5.45 8.99
C LEU A 53 -0.02 -3.95 8.69
N GLN A 54 1.19 -3.51 8.40
CA GLN A 54 1.42 -2.11 8.05
C GLN A 54 1.34 -1.90 6.55
N PRO A 55 1.02 -0.68 6.10
CA PRO A 55 0.79 -0.45 4.69
C PRO A 55 2.07 -0.36 3.88
N GLY A 56 2.01 -0.92 2.69
CA GLY A 56 3.05 -0.80 1.69
C GLY A 56 2.44 -0.50 0.34
N LEU A 57 3.30 -0.13 -0.59
CA LEU A 57 2.94 0.07 -1.99
C LEU A 57 3.48 -1.08 -2.79
N PHE A 58 2.61 -1.72 -3.56
CA PHE A 58 2.93 -2.92 -4.31
C PHE A 58 2.58 -2.76 -5.77
N TYR A 59 3.28 -3.50 -6.62
CA TYR A 59 2.98 -3.61 -8.04
C TYR A 59 2.70 -5.07 -8.38
N TYR A 60 1.52 -5.34 -8.92
CA TYR A 60 1.11 -6.70 -9.25
C TYR A 60 0.17 -6.67 -10.47
N LYS A 61 0.52 -7.44 -11.50
CA LYS A 61 -0.27 -7.58 -12.74
C LYS A 61 -0.70 -6.23 -13.33
N GLY A 62 0.24 -5.31 -13.45
CA GLY A 62 0.01 -4.00 -14.05
C GLY A 62 -0.71 -3.01 -13.13
N ARG A 63 -0.94 -3.34 -11.87
CA ARG A 63 -1.63 -2.48 -10.92
C ARG A 63 -0.71 -2.03 -9.80
N VAL A 64 -0.82 -0.76 -9.43
CA VAL A 64 -0.20 -0.23 -8.21
C VAL A 64 -1.24 -0.33 -7.09
N LEU A 65 -0.85 -0.89 -5.96
CA LEU A 65 -1.75 -1.18 -4.86
C LEU A 65 -1.15 -0.70 -3.53
N CYS A 66 -1.91 0.09 -2.77
CA CYS A 66 -1.60 0.37 -1.38
C CYS A 66 -2.42 -0.59 -0.52
N ARG A 67 -1.75 -1.44 0.25
CA ARG A 67 -2.42 -2.48 1.04
C ARG A 67 -1.67 -2.73 2.33
N GLN A 68 -2.37 -3.25 3.35
CA GLN A 68 -1.71 -3.75 4.54
C GLN A 68 -1.08 -5.11 4.22
N TRP A 69 0.18 -5.27 4.61
CA TRP A 69 0.98 -6.45 4.30
C TRP A 69 0.83 -7.49 5.40
N CYS A 70 0.61 -8.74 5.03
CA CYS A 70 0.60 -9.85 5.97
C CYS A 70 1.07 -11.12 5.26
N GLU A 71 2.00 -11.84 5.85
CA GLU A 71 2.43 -13.13 5.32
C GLU A 71 2.20 -14.19 6.37
N ASP A 72 1.48 -15.25 6.03
CA ASP A 72 1.15 -16.31 6.96
C ASP A 72 2.25 -17.39 7.02
N SER A 73 2.09 -18.36 7.93
CA SER A 73 3.06 -19.42 8.13
C SER A 73 3.21 -20.36 6.92
N ALA A 74 2.22 -20.39 6.04
CA ALA A 74 2.27 -21.17 4.80
C ALA A 74 3.02 -20.45 3.68
N GLY A 75 3.43 -19.19 3.90
CA GLY A 75 4.10 -18.38 2.91
C GLY A 75 3.14 -17.68 1.96
N THR A 76 1.86 -17.64 2.27
CA THR A 76 0.86 -16.88 1.49
C THR A 76 0.95 -15.42 1.86
N LEU A 77 1.07 -14.56 0.85
CA LEU A 77 1.08 -13.12 1.01
C LEU A 77 -0.34 -12.59 0.91
N HIS A 78 -0.79 -11.92 1.96
CA HIS A 78 -2.09 -11.25 1.97
C HIS A 78 -1.88 -9.75 1.86
N LEU A 79 -2.53 -9.14 0.87
CA LEU A 79 -2.55 -7.70 0.68
C LEU A 79 -3.97 -7.22 0.99
N LEU A 80 -4.13 -6.58 2.14
CA LEU A 80 -5.43 -6.32 2.72
C LEU A 80 -5.81 -4.84 2.59
N CYS A 81 -7.05 -4.60 2.18
CA CYS A 81 -7.65 -3.28 2.27
C CYS A 81 -8.02 -3.00 3.73
N ALA A 82 -7.72 -1.80 4.22
CA ALA A 82 -8.13 -1.39 5.56
C ALA A 82 -9.64 -1.16 5.64
N ASN A 83 -10.25 -0.76 4.53
CA ASN A 83 -11.67 -0.46 4.45
C ASN A 83 -12.48 -1.77 4.33
N PRO A 84 -13.35 -2.08 5.32
CA PRO A 84 -14.16 -3.30 5.26
C PRO A 84 -15.05 -3.39 4.03
N GLU A 85 -15.50 -2.27 3.49
CA GLU A 85 -16.34 -2.23 2.29
C GLU A 85 -15.58 -2.63 1.03
N ARG A 86 -14.24 -2.71 1.11
CA ARG A 86 -13.38 -3.10 0.01
C ARG A 86 -12.73 -4.47 0.20
N GLU A 87 -13.29 -5.29 1.04
CA GLU A 87 -12.77 -6.64 1.30
C GLU A 87 -12.58 -7.45 0.00
N SER A 88 -13.47 -7.29 -0.96
CA SER A 88 -13.37 -7.98 -2.25
C SER A 88 -12.13 -7.60 -3.06
N ASP A 89 -11.47 -6.49 -2.72
CA ASP A 89 -10.23 -6.07 -3.37
C ASP A 89 -8.98 -6.60 -2.65
N ASN A 90 -9.13 -7.39 -1.61
CA ASN A 90 -8.02 -8.08 -0.97
C ASN A 90 -7.43 -9.12 -1.91
N LEU A 91 -6.13 -9.30 -1.81
CA LEU A 91 -5.42 -10.33 -2.58
C LEU A 91 -4.76 -11.32 -1.63
N SER A 92 -4.79 -12.60 -2.01
CA SER A 92 -4.04 -13.64 -1.33
C SER A 92 -3.20 -14.35 -2.39
N LEU A 93 -1.90 -14.24 -2.27
CA LEU A 93 -0.95 -14.74 -3.25
C LEU A 93 -0.16 -15.89 -2.64
N ASN A 94 -0.22 -17.06 -3.27
CA ASN A 94 0.58 -18.20 -2.83
C ASN A 94 2.08 -17.96 -3.12
N ARG A 95 2.93 -18.88 -2.71
CA ARG A 95 4.38 -18.74 -2.88
C ARG A 95 4.79 -18.49 -4.32
N ARG A 96 4.10 -19.10 -5.27
CA ARG A 96 4.38 -18.94 -6.68
C ARG A 96 3.93 -17.58 -7.19
N GLU A 97 2.72 -17.18 -6.83
CA GLU A 97 2.12 -15.91 -7.27
C GLU A 97 2.85 -14.70 -6.69
N LYS A 98 3.28 -14.78 -5.43
CA LYS A 98 3.94 -13.64 -4.80
C LYS A 98 5.28 -13.28 -5.44
N THR A 99 5.91 -14.20 -6.18
CA THR A 99 7.16 -13.88 -6.89
C THR A 99 6.96 -12.83 -7.97
N ALA A 100 5.73 -12.68 -8.47
CA ALA A 100 5.38 -11.67 -9.46
C ALA A 100 4.90 -10.36 -8.82
N CYS A 101 4.84 -10.29 -7.50
CA CYS A 101 4.44 -9.09 -6.76
C CYS A 101 5.69 -8.35 -6.30
N LEU A 102 5.81 -7.09 -6.69
CA LEU A 102 6.93 -6.24 -6.27
C LEU A 102 6.48 -5.35 -5.12
N CYS A 103 7.28 -5.31 -4.06
CA CYS A 103 7.12 -4.30 -3.02
C CYS A 103 7.90 -3.06 -3.43
N LEU A 104 7.20 -1.97 -3.71
CA LEU A 104 7.82 -0.70 -4.10
C LEU A 104 8.36 0.06 -2.89
N GLY A 105 7.83 -0.21 -1.72
CA GLY A 105 8.27 0.38 -0.48
C GLY A 105 7.19 0.33 0.59
N ARG A 106 7.55 0.75 1.80
CA ARG A 106 6.53 0.87 2.85
C ARG A 106 6.00 2.29 2.90
N VAL A 107 4.73 2.41 3.23
CA VAL A 107 4.09 3.71 3.42
C VAL A 107 4.49 4.26 4.79
N LEU A 108 5.02 5.48 4.80
CA LEU A 108 5.50 6.12 6.03
C LEU A 108 4.31 6.77 6.75
N LEU A 109 3.92 6.22 7.88
CA LEU A 109 2.83 6.72 8.70
C LEU A 109 3.31 6.99 10.12
N LYS A 110 2.69 7.96 10.77
CA LYS A 110 2.96 8.26 12.18
C LYS A 110 2.31 7.27 13.13
N LYS A 111 1.27 6.56 12.69
CA LYS A 111 0.51 5.60 13.48
C LYS A 111 0.59 4.22 12.85
N ARG A 112 0.59 3.19 13.70
CA ARG A 112 0.44 1.82 13.22
C ARG A 112 -1.03 1.55 12.96
N LEU A 113 -1.32 0.85 11.87
CA LEU A 113 -2.68 0.45 11.55
C LEU A 113 -3.03 -0.85 12.29
N PRO A 114 -4.29 -0.99 12.75
CA PRO A 114 -4.76 -2.25 13.33
C PRO A 114 -5.08 -3.26 12.23
N MET A 115 -5.30 -4.51 12.67
CA MET A 115 -5.79 -5.55 11.78
C MET A 115 -7.19 -5.14 11.26
N PRO A 116 -7.45 -5.27 9.95
CA PRO A 116 -8.77 -4.96 9.42
C PRO A 116 -9.84 -5.89 10.00
N ILE A 117 -11.03 -5.33 10.25
CA ILE A 117 -12.19 -6.08 10.74
C ILE A 117 -13.25 -6.06 9.63
N TYR A 118 -13.53 -7.24 9.10
CA TYR A 118 -14.48 -7.37 8.01
C TYR A 118 -15.83 -7.94 8.46
#